data_acf25a7114caa32a7364a4b68b70ca10
#
_entry.id   acf25a7114caa32a7364a4b68b70ca10
#
_cell.length_a   1.000
_cell.length_b   1.000
_cell.length_c   1.000
_cell.angle_alpha   90.00
_cell.angle_beta   90.00
_cell.angle_gamma   90.00
#
_symmetry.space_group_name_H-M   'P 1'
#
loop_
_entity.id
_entity.type
_entity.pdbx_description
1 polymer ?
#
loop_
_entity_poly.entity_id
_entity_poly.type
_entity_poly.pdbx_seq_one_letter_code
_entity_poly.pdbx_strand_id
1 'polypeptide(L)'
;MDSSEMGPDSWMKIVHAIAEHYHDYDGFVVLHGTDTMAFTASALSFMLENLSKPVILTGSQLPIGMLRTDGKENLITAIEIAAARENDMPLVPEVCIFFENDLLRGNRTSKTNADNFNAFRSYNYPPLAHAGISIKYDIPQIYHPVSRKPLKPHYLLDRNIAILKIFPGISPQVVESILNIPGLKGVVMETFGSGNAPGYDWLLEMLKDAVERGIVIVNVTQCLAGSVEMHRYETGRKLLQAGVVSGYDSTTECAVAKLMFLFGHGMTPDEVKEHLNCSLIGEITIA
;
A
#
# COMPACT_ATOMS: atom_id res chain seq x y z
N MET A 1 14.72 -9.39 -12.96
CA MET A 1 14.72 -7.93 -12.68
C MET A 1 14.90 -7.77 -11.20
N ASP A 2 15.82 -6.92 -10.77
CA ASP A 2 15.95 -6.54 -9.37
C ASP A 2 14.69 -5.77 -8.93
N SER A 3 14.20 -6.04 -7.72
CA SER A 3 13.00 -5.37 -7.22
C SER A 3 13.22 -3.87 -6.95
N SER A 4 14.44 -3.44 -6.75
CA SER A 4 14.78 -2.01 -6.63
C SER A 4 14.50 -1.20 -7.91
N GLU A 5 14.40 -1.86 -9.06
CA GLU A 5 14.07 -1.26 -10.35
C GLU A 5 12.56 -1.33 -10.69
N MET A 6 11.75 -1.93 -9.81
CA MET A 6 10.31 -2.01 -10.01
C MET A 6 9.62 -0.66 -9.85
N GLY A 7 8.64 -0.41 -10.70
CA GLY A 7 7.87 0.83 -10.69
C GLY A 7 6.61 0.72 -11.54
N PRO A 8 5.92 1.83 -11.81
CA PRO A 8 4.64 1.84 -12.53
C PRO A 8 4.62 1.05 -13.82
N ASP A 9 5.68 1.12 -14.65
CA ASP A 9 5.76 0.38 -15.90
C ASP A 9 5.80 -1.15 -15.69
N SER A 10 6.43 -1.60 -14.61
CA SER A 10 6.46 -3.00 -14.23
C SER A 10 5.13 -3.46 -13.66
N TRP A 11 4.47 -2.63 -12.86
CA TRP A 11 3.14 -2.91 -12.33
C TRP A 11 2.10 -3.04 -13.44
N MET A 12 2.14 -2.15 -14.45
CA MET A 12 1.27 -2.25 -15.63
C MET A 12 1.46 -3.55 -16.39
N LYS A 13 2.70 -4.05 -16.52
CA LYS A 13 2.98 -5.35 -17.17
C LYS A 13 2.38 -6.51 -16.37
N ILE A 14 2.47 -6.49 -15.05
CA ILE A 14 1.87 -7.50 -14.17
C ILE A 14 0.35 -7.49 -14.32
N VAL A 15 -0.28 -6.30 -14.24
CA VAL A 15 -1.73 -6.14 -14.42
C VAL A 15 -2.17 -6.65 -15.79
N HIS A 16 -1.40 -6.32 -16.86
CA HIS A 16 -1.71 -6.78 -18.21
C HIS A 16 -1.69 -8.31 -18.31
N ALA A 17 -0.64 -8.94 -17.79
CA ALA A 17 -0.53 -10.40 -17.79
C ALA A 17 -1.66 -11.08 -17.00
N ILE A 18 -2.04 -10.53 -15.84
CA ILE A 18 -3.16 -11.04 -15.05
C ILE A 18 -4.48 -10.87 -15.81
N ALA A 19 -4.72 -9.69 -16.41
CA ALA A 19 -5.97 -9.40 -17.12
C ALA A 19 -6.12 -10.27 -18.39
N GLU A 20 -5.04 -10.46 -19.16
CA GLU A 20 -5.01 -11.29 -20.37
C GLU A 20 -5.40 -12.74 -20.06
N HIS A 21 -4.90 -13.27 -18.93
CA HIS A 21 -5.11 -14.66 -18.54
C HIS A 21 -6.19 -14.85 -17.46
N TYR A 22 -6.95 -13.81 -17.16
CA TYR A 22 -7.88 -13.84 -16.04
C TYR A 22 -8.95 -14.92 -16.13
N HIS A 23 -9.38 -15.26 -17.35
CA HIS A 23 -10.38 -16.30 -17.60
C HIS A 23 -9.80 -17.72 -17.68
N ASP A 24 -8.50 -17.84 -17.92
CA ASP A 24 -7.83 -19.12 -18.12
C ASP A 24 -7.39 -19.81 -16.83
N TYR A 25 -7.16 -19.02 -15.77
CA TYR A 25 -6.60 -19.50 -14.50
C TYR A 25 -7.47 -19.12 -13.31
N ASP A 26 -7.38 -19.90 -12.25
CA ASP A 26 -8.15 -19.75 -11.01
C ASP A 26 -7.53 -18.78 -10.00
N GLY A 27 -6.26 -18.48 -10.13
CA GLY A 27 -5.49 -17.57 -9.29
C GLY A 27 -4.12 -17.31 -9.88
N PHE A 28 -3.39 -16.35 -9.32
CA PHE A 28 -2.11 -15.89 -9.82
C PHE A 28 -1.08 -15.84 -8.69
N VAL A 29 0.12 -16.31 -8.96
CA VAL A 29 1.28 -16.17 -8.07
C VAL A 29 2.31 -15.32 -8.78
N VAL A 30 2.76 -14.24 -8.13
CA VAL A 30 3.75 -13.31 -8.65
C VAL A 30 5.04 -13.46 -7.87
N LEU A 31 6.08 -14.01 -8.52
CA LEU A 31 7.42 -14.06 -7.93
C LEU A 31 8.08 -12.68 -8.03
N HIS A 32 8.45 -12.13 -6.89
CA HIS A 32 8.93 -10.77 -6.77
C HIS A 32 10.09 -10.67 -5.78
N GLY A 33 11.07 -9.82 -6.05
CA GLY A 33 12.10 -9.50 -5.05
C GLY A 33 11.51 -8.72 -3.88
N THR A 34 12.09 -8.87 -2.69
CA THR A 34 11.45 -8.44 -1.43
C THR A 34 11.42 -6.92 -1.21
N ASP A 35 12.35 -6.13 -1.80
CA ASP A 35 12.55 -4.72 -1.42
C ASP A 35 11.35 -3.81 -1.72
N THR A 36 10.69 -4.02 -2.85
CA THR A 36 9.54 -3.19 -3.27
C THR A 36 8.24 -3.98 -3.39
N MET A 37 8.19 -5.21 -2.87
CA MET A 37 7.01 -6.08 -2.96
C MET A 37 5.77 -5.43 -2.33
N ALA A 38 5.92 -4.72 -1.21
CA ALA A 38 4.82 -4.02 -0.55
C ALA A 38 4.25 -2.86 -1.40
N PHE A 39 5.10 -2.12 -2.11
CA PHE A 39 4.65 -1.11 -3.09
C PHE A 39 3.91 -1.75 -4.26
N THR A 40 4.45 -2.83 -4.81
CA THR A 40 3.81 -3.56 -5.92
C THR A 40 2.46 -4.12 -5.48
N ALA A 41 2.37 -4.78 -4.32
CA ALA A 41 1.12 -5.33 -3.81
C ALA A 41 0.07 -4.22 -3.56
N SER A 42 0.49 -3.08 -3.00
CA SER A 42 -0.38 -1.92 -2.81
C SER A 42 -0.91 -1.38 -4.14
N ALA A 43 -0.03 -1.20 -5.15
CA ALA A 43 -0.43 -0.71 -6.47
C ALA A 43 -1.39 -1.68 -7.18
N LEU A 44 -1.07 -2.98 -7.22
CA LEU A 44 -1.92 -3.99 -7.83
C LEU A 44 -3.31 -4.07 -7.17
N SER A 45 -3.39 -3.83 -5.85
CA SER A 45 -4.66 -3.80 -5.14
C SER A 45 -5.61 -2.75 -5.72
N PHE A 46 -5.12 -1.55 -6.06
CA PHE A 46 -5.95 -0.51 -6.71
C PHE A 46 -6.13 -0.74 -8.20
N MET A 47 -5.12 -1.27 -8.90
CA MET A 47 -5.13 -1.44 -10.35
C MET A 47 -6.01 -2.59 -10.83
N LEU A 48 -6.38 -3.55 -9.96
CA LEU A 48 -7.22 -4.71 -10.26
C LEU A 48 -8.62 -4.52 -9.65
N GLU A 49 -9.39 -3.54 -10.15
CA GLU A 49 -10.74 -3.26 -9.67
C GLU A 49 -11.68 -4.45 -9.95
N ASN A 50 -12.51 -4.81 -8.97
CA ASN A 50 -13.40 -5.98 -8.99
C ASN A 50 -12.66 -7.33 -9.05
N LEU A 51 -11.46 -7.41 -8.50
CA LEU A 51 -10.72 -8.66 -8.40
C LEU A 51 -11.55 -9.71 -7.65
N SER A 52 -11.73 -10.88 -8.24
CA SER A 52 -12.47 -12.00 -7.65
C SER A 52 -11.65 -13.29 -7.59
N LYS A 53 -10.37 -13.20 -7.88
CA LYS A 53 -9.41 -14.31 -7.84
C LYS A 53 -8.18 -13.93 -7.02
N PRO A 54 -7.48 -14.88 -6.39
CA PRO A 54 -6.27 -14.61 -5.64
C PRO A 54 -5.15 -14.07 -6.53
N VAL A 55 -4.45 -13.05 -6.06
CA VAL A 55 -3.18 -12.59 -6.61
C VAL A 55 -2.17 -12.58 -5.47
N ILE A 56 -1.34 -13.59 -5.38
CA ILE A 56 -0.42 -13.81 -4.26
C ILE A 56 1.00 -13.43 -4.68
N LEU A 57 1.53 -12.36 -4.13
CA LEU A 57 2.94 -12.00 -4.29
C LEU A 57 3.75 -12.80 -3.28
N THR A 58 4.87 -13.33 -3.72
CA THR A 58 5.84 -14.01 -2.86
C THR A 58 7.24 -13.91 -3.43
N GLY A 59 8.22 -14.35 -2.67
CA GLY A 59 9.62 -14.31 -3.06
C GLY A 59 10.49 -15.02 -2.03
N SER A 60 11.75 -14.63 -1.96
CA SER A 60 12.68 -15.19 -0.98
C SER A 60 13.70 -14.16 -0.50
N GLN A 61 14.15 -14.30 0.73
CA GLN A 61 15.29 -13.55 1.25
C GLN A 61 16.61 -14.14 0.73
N LEU A 62 16.65 -15.47 0.57
CA LEU A 62 17.81 -16.15 -0.03
C LEU A 62 17.47 -16.67 -1.41
N PRO A 63 18.35 -16.50 -2.42
CA PRO A 63 18.15 -17.06 -3.76
C PRO A 63 17.79 -18.55 -3.70
N ILE A 64 16.90 -19.00 -4.57
CA ILE A 64 16.33 -20.35 -4.55
C ILE A 64 17.39 -21.46 -4.68
N GLY A 65 18.56 -21.16 -5.25
CA GLY A 65 19.68 -22.10 -5.35
C GLY A 65 20.57 -22.19 -4.09
N MET A 66 20.29 -21.39 -3.06
CA MET A 66 21.08 -21.41 -1.82
C MET A 66 20.59 -22.48 -0.87
N LEU A 67 21.52 -23.05 -0.08
CA LEU A 67 21.15 -23.90 1.05
C LEU A 67 20.29 -23.11 2.05
N ARG A 68 19.21 -23.72 2.53
CA ARG A 68 18.25 -23.12 3.47
C ARG A 68 17.48 -21.92 2.90
N THR A 69 17.29 -21.85 1.57
CA THR A 69 16.40 -20.86 0.97
C THR A 69 14.97 -21.02 1.49
N ASP A 70 14.31 -19.89 1.76
CA ASP A 70 12.88 -19.80 2.08
C ASP A 70 12.00 -19.84 0.81
N GLY A 71 12.60 -19.64 -0.38
CA GLY A 71 11.87 -19.45 -1.63
C GLY A 71 11.03 -20.63 -2.07
N LYS A 72 11.47 -21.86 -1.77
CA LYS A 72 10.73 -23.07 -2.15
C LYS A 72 9.42 -23.20 -1.38
N GLU A 73 9.48 -23.07 -0.06
CA GLU A 73 8.30 -23.19 0.81
C GLU A 73 7.34 -22.00 0.55
N ASN A 74 7.87 -20.80 0.40
CA ASN A 74 7.06 -19.63 0.08
C ASN A 74 6.32 -19.80 -1.26
N LEU A 75 6.97 -20.32 -2.30
CA LEU A 75 6.34 -20.56 -3.60
C LEU A 75 5.25 -21.65 -3.52
N ILE A 76 5.55 -22.79 -2.93
CA ILE A 76 4.60 -23.92 -2.84
C ILE A 76 3.36 -23.50 -2.07
N THR A 77 3.54 -22.85 -0.92
CA THR A 77 2.42 -22.39 -0.10
C THR A 77 1.62 -21.28 -0.79
N ALA A 78 2.27 -20.35 -1.50
CA ALA A 78 1.57 -19.33 -2.28
C ALA A 78 0.70 -19.95 -3.39
N ILE A 79 1.15 -21.03 -4.05
CA ILE A 79 0.36 -21.76 -5.03
C ILE A 79 -0.82 -22.49 -4.37
N GLU A 80 -0.61 -23.12 -3.22
CA GLU A 80 -1.68 -23.77 -2.45
C GLU A 80 -2.77 -22.75 -2.04
N ILE A 81 -2.37 -21.58 -1.55
CA ILE A 81 -3.30 -20.49 -1.21
C ILE A 81 -4.05 -19.98 -2.45
N ALA A 82 -3.36 -19.79 -3.57
CA ALA A 82 -3.97 -19.33 -4.81
C ALA A 82 -4.98 -20.35 -5.38
N ALA A 83 -4.79 -21.63 -5.09
CA ALA A 83 -5.70 -22.71 -5.49
C ALA A 83 -6.85 -22.96 -4.49
N ALA A 84 -6.77 -22.40 -3.28
CA ALA A 84 -7.72 -22.68 -2.20
C ALA A 84 -9.14 -22.17 -2.51
N ARG A 85 -10.13 -23.06 -2.34
CA ARG A 85 -11.54 -22.79 -2.65
C ARG A 85 -12.47 -23.34 -1.59
N GLU A 86 -13.60 -22.70 -1.46
CA GLU A 86 -14.75 -23.21 -0.71
C GLU A 86 -16.01 -23.02 -1.57
N ASN A 87 -16.77 -24.10 -1.75
CA ASN A 87 -17.99 -24.08 -2.60
C ASN A 87 -17.74 -23.51 -4.01
N ASP A 88 -16.65 -23.92 -4.66
CA ASP A 88 -16.17 -23.45 -5.97
C ASP A 88 -15.79 -21.95 -6.03
N MET A 89 -15.75 -21.25 -4.90
CA MET A 89 -15.31 -19.85 -4.83
C MET A 89 -13.90 -19.76 -4.25
N PRO A 90 -13.04 -18.88 -4.80
CA PRO A 90 -11.74 -18.62 -4.19
C PRO A 90 -11.87 -18.17 -2.74
N LEU A 91 -11.04 -18.72 -1.85
CA LEU A 91 -11.05 -18.32 -0.44
C LEU A 91 -10.51 -16.89 -0.24
N VAL A 92 -9.52 -16.48 -1.04
CA VAL A 92 -8.83 -15.20 -0.86
C VAL A 92 -8.87 -14.38 -2.17
N PRO A 93 -9.97 -13.73 -2.52
CA PRO A 93 -10.08 -12.95 -3.76
C PRO A 93 -9.46 -11.55 -3.62
N GLU A 94 -8.21 -11.50 -3.16
CA GLU A 94 -7.47 -10.26 -2.86
C GLU A 94 -6.05 -10.30 -3.44
N VAL A 95 -5.42 -9.14 -3.51
CA VAL A 95 -3.96 -9.02 -3.68
C VAL A 95 -3.30 -9.17 -2.31
N CYS A 96 -2.48 -10.20 -2.16
CA CYS A 96 -1.84 -10.55 -0.89
C CYS A 96 -0.34 -10.72 -1.05
N ILE A 97 0.38 -10.61 0.07
CA ILE A 97 1.76 -11.06 0.22
C ILE A 97 1.73 -12.30 1.10
N PHE A 98 2.28 -13.41 0.58
CA PHE A 98 2.61 -14.57 1.40
C PHE A 98 4.10 -14.61 1.64
N PHE A 99 4.50 -14.63 2.89
CA PHE A 99 5.91 -14.71 3.24
C PHE A 99 6.11 -15.43 4.58
N GLU A 100 7.08 -16.35 4.64
CA GLU A 100 7.34 -17.21 5.77
C GLU A 100 6.10 -18.07 6.10
N ASN A 101 5.26 -17.64 7.03
CA ASN A 101 4.09 -18.39 7.46
C ASN A 101 2.78 -17.58 7.37
N ASP A 102 2.85 -16.29 7.02
CA ASP A 102 1.70 -15.41 7.09
C ASP A 102 1.26 -14.97 5.70
N LEU A 103 -0.05 -15.03 5.46
CA LEU A 103 -0.70 -14.37 4.34
C LEU A 103 -1.19 -13.01 4.80
N LEU A 104 -0.65 -11.96 4.22
CA LEU A 104 -0.92 -10.57 4.58
C LEU A 104 -1.68 -9.87 3.45
N ARG A 105 -2.65 -9.00 3.80
CA ARG A 105 -3.28 -8.14 2.80
C ARG A 105 -2.23 -7.21 2.19
N GLY A 106 -2.11 -7.19 0.86
CA GLY A 106 -1.03 -6.54 0.16
C GLY A 106 -0.89 -5.04 0.45
N ASN A 107 -2.00 -4.32 0.48
CA ASN A 107 -2.04 -2.89 0.75
C ASN A 107 -2.00 -2.50 2.23
N ARG A 108 -1.80 -3.48 3.14
CA ARG A 108 -1.65 -3.28 4.59
C ARG A 108 -0.28 -3.70 5.10
N THR A 109 0.62 -4.07 4.18
CA THR A 109 1.88 -4.74 4.47
C THR A 109 3.06 -3.82 4.18
N SER A 110 4.08 -3.88 5.05
CA SER A 110 5.38 -3.23 4.86
C SER A 110 6.51 -4.23 5.02
N LYS A 111 7.64 -4.01 4.32
CA LYS A 111 8.89 -4.72 4.57
C LYS A 111 9.57 -4.11 5.79
N THR A 112 9.76 -4.90 6.82
CA THR A 112 10.25 -4.44 8.13
C THR A 112 11.61 -4.99 8.51
N ASN A 113 12.12 -5.97 7.75
CA ASN A 113 13.41 -6.59 8.03
C ASN A 113 14.17 -6.88 6.73
N ALA A 114 15.46 -6.57 6.72
CA ALA A 114 16.35 -6.80 5.58
C ALA A 114 17.03 -8.19 5.62
N ASP A 115 17.22 -8.79 6.79
CA ASP A 115 18.06 -9.97 6.98
C ASP A 115 17.28 -11.23 7.39
N ASN A 116 16.16 -11.10 8.09
CA ASN A 116 15.40 -12.24 8.57
C ASN A 116 14.38 -12.73 7.54
N PHE A 117 14.03 -14.01 7.62
CA PHE A 117 12.96 -14.58 6.78
C PHE A 117 11.61 -13.94 7.06
N ASN A 118 11.36 -13.51 8.28
CA ASN A 118 10.16 -12.76 8.64
C ASN A 118 10.29 -11.27 8.19
N ALA A 119 10.35 -11.07 6.89
CA ALA A 119 10.67 -9.78 6.28
C ALA A 119 9.48 -8.83 6.22
N PHE A 120 8.26 -9.34 6.24
CA PHE A 120 7.03 -8.55 6.06
C PHE A 120 6.14 -8.59 7.29
N ARG A 121 5.46 -7.47 7.55
CA ARG A 121 4.47 -7.33 8.63
C ARG A 121 3.31 -6.45 8.20
N SER A 122 2.13 -6.77 8.75
CA SER A 122 0.94 -5.92 8.72
C SER A 122 0.57 -5.60 10.17
N TYR A 123 0.96 -4.42 10.63
CA TYR A 123 0.82 -4.06 12.06
C TYR A 123 -0.58 -3.62 12.45
N ASN A 124 -1.32 -3.05 11.51
CA ASN A 124 -2.65 -2.49 11.74
C ASN A 124 -3.78 -3.38 11.21
N TYR A 125 -3.44 -4.53 10.63
CA TYR A 125 -4.40 -5.49 10.14
C TYR A 125 -3.90 -6.92 10.38
N PRO A 126 -4.75 -7.84 10.87
CA PRO A 126 -4.31 -9.20 11.17
C PRO A 126 -3.95 -9.97 9.88
N PRO A 127 -3.12 -11.01 9.96
CA PRO A 127 -2.90 -11.93 8.86
C PRO A 127 -4.23 -12.57 8.40
N LEU A 128 -4.38 -12.75 7.09
CA LEU A 128 -5.55 -13.38 6.49
C LEU A 128 -5.50 -14.92 6.59
N ALA A 129 -4.29 -15.47 6.68
CA ALA A 129 -4.07 -16.88 6.96
C ALA A 129 -2.70 -17.08 7.59
N HIS A 130 -2.56 -18.20 8.28
CA HIS A 130 -1.30 -18.68 8.85
C HIS A 130 -1.04 -20.12 8.38
N ALA A 131 0.12 -20.34 7.76
CA ALA A 131 0.59 -21.64 7.29
C ALA A 131 1.38 -22.35 8.40
N GLY A 132 0.86 -23.50 8.84
CA GLY A 132 1.51 -24.43 9.74
C GLY A 132 1.48 -25.83 9.13
N ILE A 133 1.08 -26.85 9.91
CA ILE A 133 0.80 -28.21 9.37
C ILE A 133 -0.35 -28.15 8.34
N SER A 134 -1.27 -27.22 8.56
CA SER A 134 -2.34 -26.86 7.62
C SER A 134 -2.47 -25.34 7.57
N ILE A 135 -2.99 -24.81 6.47
CA ILE A 135 -3.25 -23.37 6.34
C ILE A 135 -4.57 -23.06 7.03
N LYS A 136 -4.51 -22.14 7.99
CA LYS A 136 -5.68 -21.65 8.72
C LYS A 136 -6.04 -20.26 8.25
N TYR A 137 -7.21 -20.11 7.65
CA TYR A 137 -7.73 -18.84 7.13
C TYR A 137 -8.58 -18.13 8.19
N ASP A 138 -8.37 -16.81 8.31
CA ASP A 138 -9.23 -15.92 9.09
C ASP A 138 -10.30 -15.32 8.18
N ILE A 139 -11.31 -16.09 7.86
CA ILE A 139 -12.36 -15.75 6.88
C ILE A 139 -13.02 -14.38 7.14
N PRO A 140 -13.33 -14.00 8.40
CA PRO A 140 -13.89 -12.66 8.68
C PRO A 140 -13.01 -11.49 8.25
N GLN A 141 -11.69 -11.70 8.16
CA GLN A 141 -10.74 -10.65 7.77
C GLN A 141 -10.52 -10.59 6.25
N ILE A 142 -10.90 -11.61 5.51
CA ILE A 142 -10.71 -11.64 4.05
C ILE A 142 -11.73 -10.72 3.39
N TYR A 143 -11.26 -9.85 2.50
CA TYR A 143 -12.13 -8.96 1.73
C TYR A 143 -12.84 -9.76 0.62
N HIS A 144 -14.15 -9.79 0.67
CA HIS A 144 -14.97 -10.38 -0.37
C HIS A 144 -15.67 -9.26 -1.16
N PRO A 145 -15.43 -9.13 -2.47
CA PRO A 145 -16.09 -8.11 -3.26
C PRO A 145 -17.61 -8.29 -3.22
N VAL A 146 -18.33 -7.23 -2.86
CA VAL A 146 -19.82 -7.24 -2.76
C VAL A 146 -20.47 -7.42 -4.13
N SER A 147 -19.76 -7.08 -5.19
CA SER A 147 -20.29 -7.08 -6.56
C SER A 147 -19.58 -8.12 -7.42
N ARG A 148 -20.36 -8.90 -8.18
CA ARG A 148 -19.86 -9.85 -9.20
C ARG A 148 -19.57 -9.15 -10.54
N LYS A 149 -19.08 -7.92 -10.50
CA LYS A 149 -18.66 -7.22 -11.73
C LYS A 149 -17.41 -7.88 -12.31
N PRO A 150 -17.22 -7.84 -13.64
CA PRO A 150 -16.00 -8.33 -14.26
C PRO A 150 -14.79 -7.53 -13.78
N LEU A 151 -13.61 -8.18 -13.79
CA LEU A 151 -12.35 -7.50 -13.54
C LEU A 151 -12.22 -6.28 -14.45
N LYS A 152 -11.85 -5.15 -13.86
CA LYS A 152 -11.55 -3.92 -14.59
C LYS A 152 -10.10 -3.52 -14.28
N PRO A 153 -9.17 -3.86 -15.18
CA PRO A 153 -7.77 -3.50 -15.00
C PRO A 153 -7.56 -2.00 -15.27
N HIS A 154 -6.72 -1.37 -14.46
CA HIS A 154 -6.32 0.03 -14.58
C HIS A 154 -4.82 0.12 -14.87
N TYR A 155 -4.44 1.03 -15.78
CA TYR A 155 -3.05 1.18 -16.24
C TYR A 155 -2.49 2.59 -16.04
N LEU A 156 -3.29 3.52 -15.54
CA LEU A 156 -2.91 4.92 -15.40
C LEU A 156 -2.45 5.21 -13.96
N LEU A 157 -1.22 5.65 -13.84
CA LEU A 157 -0.60 6.05 -12.57
C LEU A 157 0.15 7.36 -12.77
N ASP A 158 -0.03 8.32 -11.87
CA ASP A 158 0.72 9.58 -11.88
C ASP A 158 1.93 9.47 -10.97
N ARG A 159 3.12 9.79 -11.48
CA ARG A 159 4.40 9.68 -10.75
C ARG A 159 4.76 10.95 -9.98
N ASN A 160 3.98 12.01 -10.10
CA ASN A 160 4.25 13.31 -9.48
C ASN A 160 3.86 13.32 -8.00
N ILE A 161 4.40 12.36 -7.25
CA ILE A 161 4.19 12.16 -5.82
C ILE A 161 5.55 12.22 -5.12
N ALA A 162 5.59 12.88 -3.97
CA ALA A 162 6.78 12.93 -3.11
C ALA A 162 6.49 12.41 -1.71
N ILE A 163 7.53 11.99 -1.00
CA ILE A 163 7.48 11.68 0.44
C ILE A 163 8.20 12.80 1.18
N LEU A 164 7.52 13.39 2.16
CA LEU A 164 8.08 14.37 3.09
C LEU A 164 8.16 13.76 4.47
N LYS A 165 9.35 13.26 4.85
CA LYS A 165 9.57 12.73 6.18
C LYS A 165 9.97 13.84 7.13
N ILE A 166 9.14 14.08 8.15
CA ILE A 166 9.40 15.08 9.20
C ILE A 166 10.40 14.49 10.20
N PHE A 167 11.41 15.28 10.56
CA PHE A 167 12.40 14.92 11.58
C PHE A 167 12.79 16.14 12.42
N PRO A 168 13.28 15.96 13.66
CA PRO A 168 13.76 17.07 14.47
C PRO A 168 14.94 17.80 13.79
N GLY A 169 14.76 19.12 13.58
CA GLY A 169 15.76 19.93 12.88
C GLY A 169 15.58 20.02 11.36
N ILE A 170 14.48 19.52 10.81
CA ILE A 170 14.12 19.78 9.40
C ILE A 170 14.08 21.30 9.14
N SER A 171 14.71 21.74 8.06
CA SER A 171 14.78 23.16 7.72
C SER A 171 13.67 23.60 6.76
N PRO A 172 13.33 24.90 6.76
CA PRO A 172 12.38 25.45 5.77
C PRO A 172 12.80 25.15 4.33
N GLN A 173 14.09 25.24 4.02
CA GLN A 173 14.62 25.01 2.66
C GLN A 173 14.37 23.58 2.16
N VAL A 174 14.43 22.56 3.03
CA VAL A 174 14.13 21.19 2.65
C VAL A 174 12.64 21.05 2.31
N VAL A 175 11.76 21.56 3.16
CA VAL A 175 10.31 21.50 2.94
C VAL A 175 9.93 22.28 1.67
N GLU A 176 10.44 23.49 1.53
CA GLU A 176 10.22 24.34 0.35
C GLU A 176 10.65 23.65 -0.94
N SER A 177 11.83 23.02 -0.95
CA SER A 177 12.36 22.31 -2.11
C SER A 177 11.45 21.17 -2.56
N ILE A 178 10.88 20.42 -1.61
CA ILE A 178 9.95 19.32 -1.92
C ILE A 178 8.61 19.86 -2.40
N LEU A 179 8.03 20.85 -1.70
CA LEU A 179 6.70 21.38 -2.04
C LEU A 179 6.69 22.21 -3.34
N ASN A 180 7.85 22.63 -3.83
CA ASN A 180 8.00 23.37 -5.08
C ASN A 180 8.54 22.51 -6.25
N ILE A 181 8.56 21.20 -6.13
CA ILE A 181 8.88 20.30 -7.26
C ILE A 181 7.91 20.61 -8.42
N PRO A 182 8.39 20.92 -9.62
CA PRO A 182 7.53 21.21 -10.77
C PRO A 182 6.58 20.05 -11.08
N GLY A 183 5.29 20.35 -11.16
CA GLY A 183 4.26 19.34 -11.47
C GLY A 183 3.87 18.44 -10.31
N LEU A 184 4.39 18.64 -9.09
CA LEU A 184 4.01 17.89 -7.91
C LEU A 184 2.50 17.94 -7.68
N LYS A 185 1.87 16.79 -7.48
CA LYS A 185 0.42 16.67 -7.25
C LYS A 185 0.08 16.18 -5.85
N GLY A 186 0.90 15.29 -5.31
CA GLY A 186 0.66 14.71 -4.00
C GLY A 186 1.90 14.55 -3.15
N VAL A 187 1.72 14.62 -1.84
CA VAL A 187 2.77 14.42 -0.85
C VAL A 187 2.27 13.45 0.22
N VAL A 188 3.00 12.38 0.44
CA VAL A 188 2.86 11.55 1.63
C VAL A 188 3.76 12.13 2.70
N MET A 189 3.15 12.75 3.72
CA MET A 189 3.88 13.38 4.82
C MET A 189 3.96 12.40 5.99
N GLU A 190 5.18 11.92 6.29
CA GLU A 190 5.44 11.03 7.43
C GLU A 190 5.71 11.84 8.69
N THR A 191 4.83 11.71 9.69
CA THR A 191 4.86 12.49 10.93
C THR A 191 5.03 11.61 12.17
N PHE A 192 5.12 12.24 13.35
CA PHE A 192 5.39 11.55 14.61
C PHE A 192 4.10 11.01 15.25
N GLY A 193 4.21 9.84 15.90
CA GLY A 193 3.16 9.28 16.75
C GLY A 193 1.82 9.22 16.03
N SER A 194 0.77 9.78 16.60
CA SER A 194 -0.58 9.79 16.02
C SER A 194 -0.82 10.93 15.02
N GLY A 195 0.17 11.33 14.24
CA GLY A 195 0.04 12.35 13.21
C GLY A 195 0.50 13.75 13.62
N ASN A 196 1.46 13.84 14.53
CA ASN A 196 1.99 15.10 15.03
C ASN A 196 3.21 15.58 14.22
N ALA A 197 3.28 16.89 13.98
CA ALA A 197 4.44 17.56 13.40
C ALA A 197 4.81 18.78 14.27
N PRO A 198 6.03 19.36 14.08
CA PRO A 198 6.37 20.60 14.75
C PRO A 198 5.35 21.71 14.44
N GLY A 199 4.94 22.43 15.46
CA GLY A 199 3.97 23.55 15.33
C GLY A 199 4.60 24.85 14.85
N TYR A 200 5.63 24.81 14.00
CA TYR A 200 6.28 25.99 13.46
C TYR A 200 5.36 26.72 12.46
N ASP A 201 5.18 28.01 12.65
CA ASP A 201 4.31 28.82 11.76
C ASP A 201 4.76 28.73 10.31
N TRP A 202 6.06 28.78 10.03
CA TRP A 202 6.60 28.64 8.67
C TRP A 202 6.23 27.30 8.01
N LEU A 203 6.18 26.19 8.78
CA LEU A 203 5.82 24.88 8.26
C LEU A 203 4.33 24.85 7.87
N LEU A 204 3.48 25.35 8.77
CA LEU A 204 2.02 25.39 8.54
C LEU A 204 1.65 26.30 7.36
N GLU A 205 2.31 27.45 7.24
CA GLU A 205 2.15 28.35 6.08
C GLU A 205 2.55 27.67 4.76
N MET A 206 3.72 27.04 4.71
CA MET A 206 4.18 26.32 3.51
C MET A 206 3.24 25.18 3.11
N LEU A 207 2.74 24.40 4.08
CA LEU A 207 1.78 23.32 3.81
C LEU A 207 0.47 23.88 3.27
N LYS A 208 -0.04 24.96 3.87
CA LYS A 208 -1.25 25.64 3.43
C LYS A 208 -1.11 26.18 2.01
N ASP A 209 -0.03 26.88 1.71
CA ASP A 209 0.25 27.40 0.36
C ASP A 209 0.33 26.27 -0.68
N ALA A 210 0.93 25.14 -0.31
CA ALA A 210 1.00 23.96 -1.19
C ALA A 210 -0.40 23.40 -1.47
N VAL A 211 -1.26 23.28 -0.44
CA VAL A 211 -2.65 22.83 -0.58
C VAL A 211 -3.47 23.81 -1.42
N GLU A 212 -3.30 25.13 -1.24
CA GLU A 212 -3.97 26.16 -2.04
C GLU A 212 -3.55 26.12 -3.52
N ARG A 213 -2.32 25.67 -3.82
CA ARG A 213 -1.85 25.39 -5.19
C ARG A 213 -2.39 24.08 -5.78
N GLY A 214 -3.18 23.31 -5.03
CA GLY A 214 -3.78 22.06 -5.45
C GLY A 214 -2.94 20.81 -5.16
N ILE A 215 -1.89 20.90 -4.35
CA ILE A 215 -1.13 19.73 -3.89
C ILE A 215 -1.91 19.04 -2.76
N VAL A 216 -2.19 17.75 -2.90
CA VAL A 216 -2.82 16.96 -1.84
C VAL A 216 -1.73 16.42 -0.91
N ILE A 217 -1.85 16.74 0.38
CA ILE A 217 -0.91 16.26 1.41
C ILE A 217 -1.64 15.28 2.32
N VAL A 218 -1.22 14.02 2.30
CA VAL A 218 -1.74 12.97 3.18
C VAL A 218 -0.75 12.69 4.32
N ASN A 219 -1.24 12.75 5.55
CA ASN A 219 -0.44 12.53 6.75
C ASN A 219 -0.50 11.06 7.16
N VAL A 220 0.64 10.39 7.17
CA VAL A 220 0.83 9.02 7.70
C VAL A 220 1.78 9.03 8.89
N THR A 221 1.69 8.03 9.75
CA THR A 221 2.60 7.94 10.89
C THR A 221 3.92 7.27 10.51
N GLN A 222 5.02 7.72 11.11
CA GLN A 222 6.31 7.03 11.06
C GLN A 222 6.36 5.79 11.96
N CYS A 223 5.36 5.61 12.82
CA CYS A 223 5.26 4.41 13.65
C CYS A 223 4.76 3.24 12.80
N LEU A 224 5.30 2.05 13.07
CA LEU A 224 4.91 0.83 12.36
C LEU A 224 3.47 0.41 12.67
N ALA A 225 2.94 0.78 13.85
CA ALA A 225 1.56 0.50 14.27
C ALA A 225 0.88 1.78 14.78
N GLY A 226 -0.45 1.79 14.67
CA GLY A 226 -1.30 2.89 15.10
C GLY A 226 -1.90 3.68 13.94
N SER A 227 -2.67 4.69 14.28
CA SER A 227 -3.42 5.51 13.34
C SER A 227 -3.13 6.99 13.51
N VAL A 228 -3.29 7.75 12.44
CA VAL A 228 -3.23 9.21 12.44
C VAL A 228 -4.56 9.76 12.95
N GLU A 229 -4.54 10.35 14.14
CA GLU A 229 -5.68 10.96 14.82
C GLU A 229 -5.45 12.47 14.99
N MET A 230 -5.52 13.24 13.89
CA MET A 230 -5.15 14.66 13.89
C MET A 230 -6.04 15.53 14.78
N HIS A 231 -7.22 15.07 15.18
CA HIS A 231 -8.09 15.79 16.13
C HIS A 231 -7.61 15.70 17.58
N ARG A 232 -6.74 14.75 17.90
CA ARG A 232 -6.33 14.43 19.28
C ARG A 232 -5.46 15.52 19.92
N TYR A 233 -4.54 16.11 19.15
CA TYR A 233 -3.59 17.11 19.64
C TYR A 233 -3.71 18.44 18.88
N GLU A 234 -3.25 19.52 19.51
CA GLU A 234 -3.28 20.86 18.92
C GLU A 234 -2.50 20.92 17.59
N THR A 235 -1.32 20.31 17.56
CA THR A 235 -0.48 20.26 16.35
C THR A 235 -1.17 19.54 15.19
N GLY A 236 -1.86 18.44 15.46
CA GLY A 236 -2.66 17.73 14.47
C GLY A 236 -3.82 18.59 13.93
N ARG A 237 -4.52 19.32 14.81
CA ARG A 237 -5.59 20.25 14.40
C ARG A 237 -5.07 21.38 13.50
N LYS A 238 -3.87 21.91 13.78
CA LYS A 238 -3.24 22.91 12.91
C LYS A 238 -2.92 22.36 11.52
N LEU A 239 -2.50 21.10 11.40
CA LEU A 239 -2.32 20.43 10.11
C LEU A 239 -3.63 20.28 9.33
N LEU A 240 -4.73 19.91 10.01
CA LEU A 240 -6.07 19.88 9.40
C LEU A 240 -6.50 21.26 8.89
N GLN A 241 -6.24 22.32 9.65
CA GLN A 241 -6.53 23.70 9.25
C GLN A 241 -5.69 24.16 8.04
N ALA A 242 -4.47 23.63 7.91
CA ALA A 242 -3.64 23.81 6.73
C ALA A 242 -4.12 23.00 5.49
N GLY A 243 -5.14 22.16 5.65
CA GLY A 243 -5.72 21.35 4.56
C GLY A 243 -5.04 19.99 4.35
N VAL A 244 -4.23 19.54 5.31
CA VAL A 244 -3.64 18.19 5.29
C VAL A 244 -4.69 17.14 5.63
N VAL A 245 -4.71 16.02 4.90
CA VAL A 245 -5.70 14.94 5.06
C VAL A 245 -5.09 13.80 5.89
N SER A 246 -5.92 13.13 6.70
CA SER A 246 -5.48 11.93 7.43
C SER A 246 -5.27 10.76 6.49
N GLY A 247 -4.16 10.02 6.68
CA GLY A 247 -3.91 8.71 6.07
C GLY A 247 -4.42 7.56 6.97
N TYR A 248 -5.02 7.89 8.12
CA TYR A 248 -5.49 6.89 9.08
C TYR A 248 -4.37 5.93 9.51
N ASP A 249 -4.58 4.63 9.34
CA ASP A 249 -3.63 3.56 9.62
C ASP A 249 -2.96 2.99 8.35
N SER A 250 -2.97 3.77 7.25
CA SER A 250 -2.31 3.41 5.99
C SER A 250 -0.80 3.27 6.15
N THR A 251 -0.23 2.33 5.41
CA THR A 251 1.23 2.27 5.22
C THR A 251 1.68 3.36 4.25
N THR A 252 2.95 3.76 4.31
CA THR A 252 3.54 4.71 3.35
C THR A 252 3.42 4.18 1.92
N GLU A 253 3.70 2.88 1.72
CA GLU A 253 3.62 2.22 0.42
C GLU A 253 2.21 2.31 -0.18
N CYS A 254 1.21 2.06 0.66
CA CYS A 254 -0.18 2.13 0.24
C CYS A 254 -0.61 3.58 -0.07
N ALA A 255 -0.24 4.55 0.77
CA ALA A 255 -0.57 5.95 0.55
C ALA A 255 0.04 6.48 -0.76
N VAL A 256 1.30 6.14 -1.06
CA VAL A 256 1.96 6.47 -2.34
C VAL A 256 1.19 5.84 -3.50
N ALA A 257 0.91 4.53 -3.45
CA ALA A 257 0.19 3.83 -4.52
C ALA A 257 -1.22 4.40 -4.74
N LYS A 258 -1.95 4.71 -3.66
CA LYS A 258 -3.29 5.31 -3.73
C LYS A 258 -3.26 6.68 -4.40
N LEU A 259 -2.33 7.56 -4.03
CA LEU A 259 -2.18 8.87 -4.68
C LEU A 259 -1.82 8.74 -6.17
N MET A 260 -0.85 7.87 -6.50
CA MET A 260 -0.49 7.60 -7.91
C MET A 260 -1.70 7.13 -8.72
N PHE A 261 -2.52 6.25 -8.14
CA PHE A 261 -3.72 5.71 -8.77
C PHE A 261 -4.77 6.80 -8.99
N LEU A 262 -5.14 7.55 -7.96
CA LEU A 262 -6.19 8.56 -8.01
C LEU A 262 -5.83 9.68 -9.01
N PHE A 263 -4.63 10.23 -8.93
CA PHE A 263 -4.17 11.25 -9.87
C PHE A 263 -3.96 10.72 -11.29
N GLY A 264 -3.57 9.45 -11.44
CA GLY A 264 -3.46 8.78 -12.74
C GLY A 264 -4.81 8.69 -13.48
N HIS A 265 -5.92 8.67 -12.72
CA HIS A 265 -7.28 8.69 -13.27
C HIS A 265 -7.84 10.10 -13.50
N GLY A 266 -7.00 11.14 -13.36
CA GLY A 266 -7.38 12.52 -13.65
C GLY A 266 -8.29 13.14 -12.60
N MET A 267 -8.35 12.59 -11.40
CA MET A 267 -9.14 13.15 -10.30
C MET A 267 -8.60 14.51 -9.87
N THR A 268 -9.50 15.42 -9.58
CA THR A 268 -9.17 16.73 -9.00
C THR A 268 -8.65 16.57 -7.56
N PRO A 269 -7.93 17.56 -7.02
CA PRO A 269 -7.44 17.50 -5.63
C PRO A 269 -8.56 17.23 -4.61
N ASP A 270 -9.75 17.78 -4.79
CA ASP A 270 -10.85 17.59 -3.86
C ASP A 270 -11.44 16.17 -3.95
N GLU A 271 -11.60 15.62 -5.16
CA GLU A 271 -11.98 14.21 -5.33
C GLU A 271 -10.94 13.26 -4.72
N VAL A 272 -9.65 13.57 -4.86
CA VAL A 272 -8.58 12.77 -4.22
C VAL A 272 -8.71 12.81 -2.70
N LYS A 273 -8.94 13.98 -2.09
CA LYS A 273 -9.15 14.11 -0.64
C LYS A 273 -10.36 13.31 -0.17
N GLU A 274 -11.48 13.33 -0.93
CA GLU A 274 -12.66 12.53 -0.62
C GLU A 274 -12.32 11.03 -0.62
N HIS A 275 -11.60 10.55 -1.63
CA HIS A 275 -11.18 9.15 -1.72
C HIS A 275 -10.14 8.74 -0.68
N LEU A 276 -9.31 9.67 -0.19
CA LEU A 276 -8.40 9.40 0.93
C LEU A 276 -9.14 9.19 2.25
N ASN A 277 -10.32 9.78 2.42
CA ASN A 277 -11.17 9.63 3.59
C ASN A 277 -12.09 8.40 3.57
N CYS A 278 -11.98 7.54 2.58
CA CYS A 278 -12.72 6.27 2.52
C CYS A 278 -11.80 5.11 2.14
N SER A 279 -12.17 3.92 2.63
CA SER A 279 -11.51 2.68 2.24
C SER A 279 -12.08 2.22 0.90
N LEU A 280 -11.24 2.06 -0.11
CA LEU A 280 -11.63 1.57 -1.43
C LEU A 280 -11.62 0.04 -1.49
N ILE A 281 -10.62 -0.57 -0.89
CA ILE A 281 -10.32 -2.00 -0.98
C ILE A 281 -9.72 -2.56 0.32
N GLY A 282 -10.09 -2.02 1.47
CA GLY A 282 -9.61 -2.47 2.78
C GLY A 282 -8.23 -1.96 3.16
N GLU A 283 -7.74 -0.89 2.51
CA GLU A 283 -6.40 -0.34 2.72
C GLU A 283 -6.28 0.53 3.98
N ILE A 284 -7.38 0.99 4.52
CA ILE A 284 -7.44 1.74 5.79
C ILE A 284 -8.60 1.26 6.64
N THR A 285 -8.48 1.44 7.95
CA THR A 285 -9.56 1.27 8.92
C THR A 285 -10.13 2.65 9.26
N ILE A 286 -11.43 2.82 9.03
CA ILE A 286 -12.17 4.03 9.41
C ILE A 286 -12.99 3.66 10.63
N ALA A 287 -12.72 4.33 11.77
CA ALA A 287 -13.43 4.12 13.03
C ALA A 287 -14.81 4.78 13.04
#